data_d75371708f799c1986d3532c90963077
#
_entry.id   d75371708f799c1986d3532c90963077
#
_cell.length_a   1.000
_cell.length_b   1.000
_cell.length_c   1.000
_cell.angle_alpha   90.00
_cell.angle_beta   90.00
_cell.angle_gamma   90.00
#
_symmetry.space_group_name_H-M   'P 1'
#
loop_
_entity.id
_entity.type
_entity.pdbx_description
1 polymer ?
#
loop_
_entity_poly.entity_id
_entity_poly.type
_entity_poly.pdbx_seq_one_letter_code
_entity_poly.pdbx_strand_id
1 'polypeptide(L)'
;MPSGGRLGPGAARNIAAREAKGDILWFIDADVVVHEDAARVMLSGFDEAGVVGVFGSYDDKPPAQNFLSQYKNLVHHYYHQRARKEASTFWSGCGAIRKEAFLKQEGFDVEMFNRPSIEDIELGYRLIEAGGKLSLLTNLQCTHLKKWHFINLIHTEVFCRAIPWARLMLSRGGLDNDLNVGVNERIKAVLAGLLVLTVLFALGGLLSWLYPV
;
A
#
# COMPACT_ATOMS: atom_id res chain seq x y z
N MET A 1 0.16 5.24 -24.17
CA MET A 1 0.65 4.10 -24.97
C MET A 1 0.05 2.80 -24.45
N PRO A 2 -0.42 1.87 -25.28
CA PRO A 2 -0.85 0.56 -24.80
C PRO A 2 0.36 -0.21 -24.28
N SER A 3 0.32 -0.70 -23.05
CA SER A 3 1.40 -1.49 -22.42
C SER A 3 1.53 -2.92 -22.97
N GLY A 4 0.80 -3.27 -24.03
CA GLY A 4 0.75 -4.64 -24.57
C GLY A 4 -0.02 -5.64 -23.70
N GLY A 5 -0.71 -5.20 -22.65
CA GLY A 5 -1.70 -5.98 -21.89
C GLY A 5 -1.16 -7.09 -20.98
N ARG A 6 0.16 -7.29 -20.90
CA ARG A 6 0.78 -8.36 -20.09
C ARG A 6 1.82 -7.86 -19.09
N LEU A 7 2.14 -6.58 -19.11
CA LEU A 7 3.06 -5.95 -18.20
C LEU A 7 2.25 -5.52 -16.97
N GLY A 8 2.67 -5.89 -15.76
CA GLY A 8 2.03 -5.46 -14.52
C GLY A 8 1.98 -3.93 -14.37
N PRO A 9 1.27 -3.40 -13.35
CA PRO A 9 1.08 -1.95 -13.19
C PRO A 9 2.39 -1.18 -13.03
N GLY A 10 3.40 -1.77 -12.38
CA GLY A 10 4.72 -1.16 -12.24
C GLY A 10 5.39 -0.89 -13.60
N ALA A 11 5.36 -1.86 -14.52
CA ALA A 11 5.95 -1.69 -15.84
C ALA A 11 5.22 -0.63 -16.67
N ALA A 12 3.88 -0.60 -16.62
CA ALA A 12 3.09 0.42 -17.31
C ALA A 12 3.42 1.83 -16.78
N ARG A 13 3.51 1.98 -15.44
CA ARG A 13 3.89 3.23 -14.78
C ARG A 13 5.31 3.65 -15.14
N ASN A 14 6.28 2.72 -15.20
CA ASN A 14 7.66 3.00 -15.61
C ASN A 14 7.74 3.53 -17.05
N ILE A 15 6.99 2.94 -17.99
CA ILE A 15 6.92 3.41 -19.38
C ILE A 15 6.35 4.83 -19.42
N ALA A 16 5.20 5.06 -18.76
CA ALA A 16 4.56 6.38 -18.73
C ALA A 16 5.46 7.45 -18.08
N ALA A 17 6.18 7.10 -17.03
CA ALA A 17 7.10 8.00 -16.33
C ALA A 17 8.26 8.51 -17.21
N ARG A 18 8.79 7.65 -18.09
CA ARG A 18 9.85 8.04 -19.03
C ARG A 18 9.34 9.07 -20.05
N GLU A 19 8.12 8.89 -20.54
CA GLU A 19 7.49 9.75 -21.55
C GLU A 19 6.90 11.04 -20.94
N ALA A 20 6.63 11.08 -19.63
CA ALA A 20 6.08 12.23 -18.96
C ALA A 20 7.00 13.45 -19.11
N LYS A 21 6.43 14.64 -19.30
CA LYS A 21 7.18 15.89 -19.49
C LYS A 21 7.29 16.73 -18.21
N GLY A 22 6.45 16.45 -17.21
CA GLY A 22 6.44 17.17 -15.94
C GLY A 22 7.56 16.73 -15.00
N ASP A 23 7.92 17.60 -14.06
CA ASP A 23 8.93 17.34 -13.03
C ASP A 23 8.40 16.50 -11.88
N ILE A 24 7.09 16.36 -11.76
CA ILE A 24 6.39 15.54 -10.78
C ILE A 24 5.55 14.50 -11.51
N LEU A 25 5.73 13.23 -11.12
CA LEU A 25 4.94 12.10 -11.59
C LEU A 25 3.84 11.85 -10.57
N TRP A 26 2.59 12.02 -10.97
CA TRP A 26 1.45 11.71 -10.12
C TRP A 26 0.78 10.41 -10.55
N PHE A 27 0.86 9.41 -9.69
CA PHE A 27 0.25 8.11 -9.87
C PHE A 27 -1.14 8.08 -9.24
N ILE A 28 -2.11 7.59 -9.99
CA ILE A 28 -3.49 7.42 -9.56
C ILE A 28 -3.96 6.07 -10.08
N ASP A 29 -4.50 5.21 -9.20
CA ASP A 29 -5.05 3.92 -9.61
C ASP A 29 -6.34 4.13 -10.42
N ALA A 30 -6.60 3.22 -11.36
CA ALA A 30 -7.74 3.32 -12.27
C ALA A 30 -9.12 3.24 -11.57
N ASP A 31 -9.14 2.76 -10.33
CA ASP A 31 -10.32 2.66 -9.47
C ASP A 31 -10.33 3.73 -8.35
N VAL A 32 -9.60 4.84 -8.56
CA VAL A 32 -9.51 5.97 -7.64
C VAL A 32 -10.01 7.24 -8.31
N VAL A 33 -10.85 8.01 -7.61
CA VAL A 33 -11.30 9.34 -7.99
C VAL A 33 -10.69 10.36 -7.03
N VAL A 34 -9.90 11.28 -7.56
CA VAL A 34 -9.30 12.36 -6.78
C VAL A 34 -10.29 13.52 -6.57
N HIS A 35 -10.18 14.21 -5.44
CA HIS A 35 -11.01 15.37 -5.15
C HIS A 35 -10.54 16.59 -5.96
N GLU A 36 -11.40 17.59 -6.14
CA GLU A 36 -11.15 18.76 -7.00
C GLU A 36 -9.88 19.54 -6.62
N ASP A 37 -9.56 19.61 -5.33
CA ASP A 37 -8.40 20.33 -4.82
C ASP A 37 -7.13 19.45 -4.69
N ALA A 38 -7.22 18.17 -5.04
CA ALA A 38 -6.14 17.20 -4.83
C ALA A 38 -4.81 17.60 -5.49
N ALA A 39 -4.85 18.19 -6.68
CA ALA A 39 -3.63 18.65 -7.36
C ALA A 39 -2.90 19.76 -6.56
N ARG A 40 -3.66 20.72 -6.03
CA ARG A 40 -3.11 21.81 -5.22
C ARG A 40 -2.52 21.27 -3.91
N VAL A 41 -3.25 20.38 -3.23
CA VAL A 41 -2.79 19.74 -1.99
C VAL A 41 -1.55 18.90 -2.24
N MET A 42 -1.53 18.11 -3.30
CA MET A 42 -0.39 17.29 -3.68
C MET A 42 0.87 18.13 -3.93
N LEU A 43 0.74 19.22 -4.70
CA LEU A 43 1.88 20.11 -5.01
C LEU A 43 2.44 20.76 -3.76
N SER A 44 1.60 21.23 -2.82
CA SER A 44 2.06 21.85 -1.58
C SER A 44 2.89 20.91 -0.69
N GLY A 45 2.75 19.62 -0.85
CA GLY A 45 3.58 18.65 -0.13
C GLY A 45 5.06 18.66 -0.53
N PHE A 46 5.38 19.20 -1.71
CA PHE A 46 6.77 19.33 -2.19
C PHE A 46 7.45 20.64 -1.78
N ASP A 47 6.77 21.53 -1.08
CA ASP A 47 7.34 22.78 -0.58
C ASP A 47 8.35 22.54 0.57
N GLU A 48 8.24 21.41 1.26
CA GLU A 48 9.19 21.02 2.30
C GLU A 48 10.51 20.51 1.71
N ALA A 49 11.61 21.00 2.23
CA ALA A 49 12.94 20.64 1.74
C ALA A 49 13.23 19.14 1.92
N GLY A 50 13.77 18.52 0.86
CA GLY A 50 14.13 17.11 0.86
C GLY A 50 12.97 16.14 0.57
N VAL A 51 11.73 16.63 0.45
CA VAL A 51 10.60 15.79 0.06
C VAL A 51 10.72 15.45 -1.43
N VAL A 52 10.85 14.14 -1.67
CA VAL A 52 10.94 13.56 -3.02
C VAL A 52 9.65 12.85 -3.44
N GLY A 53 8.79 12.50 -2.48
CA GLY A 53 7.50 11.87 -2.76
C GLY A 53 6.45 12.23 -1.72
N VAL A 54 5.21 12.33 -2.16
CA VAL A 54 4.04 12.58 -1.32
C VAL A 54 2.94 11.60 -1.69
N PHE A 55 2.09 11.25 -0.74
CA PHE A 55 0.92 10.43 -1.02
C PHE A 55 -0.22 10.76 -0.06
N GLY A 56 -1.42 10.38 -0.45
CA GLY A 56 -2.64 10.70 0.26
C GLY A 56 -3.26 9.53 1.00
N SER A 57 -4.55 9.59 1.16
CA SER A 57 -5.39 8.62 1.84
C SER A 57 -6.69 8.40 1.07
N TYR A 58 -7.31 7.23 1.22
CA TYR A 58 -8.73 7.14 0.88
C TYR A 58 -9.55 8.03 1.79
N ASP A 59 -10.67 8.54 1.28
CA ASP A 59 -11.69 9.19 2.08
C ASP A 59 -12.48 8.16 2.93
N ASP A 60 -13.40 8.64 3.74
CA ASP A 60 -14.26 7.83 4.62
C ASP A 60 -15.62 7.46 3.97
N LYS A 61 -15.79 7.69 2.64
CA LYS A 61 -17.06 7.57 1.91
C LYS A 61 -16.96 6.63 0.71
N PRO A 62 -16.57 5.36 0.89
CA PRO A 62 -16.51 4.43 -0.23
C PRO A 62 -17.90 4.19 -0.84
N PRO A 63 -18.07 4.23 -2.17
CA PRO A 63 -19.37 4.10 -2.82
C PRO A 63 -19.94 2.67 -2.75
N ALA A 64 -19.07 1.66 -2.63
CA ALA A 64 -19.49 0.27 -2.51
C ALA A 64 -20.06 -0.02 -1.12
N GLN A 65 -21.34 -0.37 -1.02
CA GLN A 65 -22.10 -0.47 0.24
C GLN A 65 -21.94 -1.80 0.99
N ASN A 66 -21.28 -2.80 0.41
CA ASN A 66 -21.07 -4.07 1.11
C ASN A 66 -20.02 -3.94 2.22
N PHE A 67 -20.21 -4.69 3.30
CA PHE A 67 -19.38 -4.65 4.52
C PHE A 67 -17.86 -4.71 4.23
N LEU A 68 -17.42 -5.63 3.38
CA LEU A 68 -15.98 -5.82 3.11
C LEU A 68 -15.35 -4.59 2.44
N SER A 69 -16.07 -3.92 1.53
CA SER A 69 -15.57 -2.72 0.87
C SER A 69 -15.53 -1.54 1.83
N GLN A 70 -16.57 -1.35 2.64
CA GLN A 70 -16.61 -0.35 3.70
C GLN A 70 -15.45 -0.57 4.69
N TYR A 71 -15.36 -1.76 5.23
CA TYR A 71 -14.30 -2.12 6.19
C TYR A 71 -12.90 -1.87 5.62
N LYS A 72 -12.61 -2.38 4.40
CA LYS A 72 -11.27 -2.26 3.81
C LYS A 72 -10.88 -0.81 3.52
N ASN A 73 -11.81 0.00 3.03
CA ASN A 73 -11.58 1.41 2.79
C ASN A 73 -11.35 2.17 4.12
N LEU A 74 -12.22 1.95 5.11
CA LEU A 74 -12.12 2.64 6.40
C LEU A 74 -10.87 2.24 7.19
N VAL A 75 -10.42 0.99 7.09
CA VAL A 75 -9.14 0.56 7.68
C VAL A 75 -7.97 1.31 7.04
N HIS A 76 -7.93 1.44 5.71
CA HIS A 76 -6.89 2.21 5.02
C HIS A 76 -6.95 3.69 5.44
N HIS A 77 -8.13 4.31 5.40
CA HIS A 77 -8.34 5.67 5.88
C HIS A 77 -7.84 5.85 7.32
N TYR A 78 -8.26 4.98 8.23
CA TYR A 78 -7.88 5.04 9.65
C TYR A 78 -6.37 5.05 9.85
N TYR A 79 -5.62 4.13 9.22
CA TYR A 79 -4.18 4.08 9.37
C TYR A 79 -3.49 5.31 8.79
N HIS A 80 -3.90 5.76 7.59
CA HIS A 80 -3.30 6.93 6.96
C HIS A 80 -3.62 8.23 7.73
N GLN A 81 -4.84 8.38 8.28
CA GLN A 81 -5.20 9.57 9.05
C GLN A 81 -4.49 9.65 10.42
N ARG A 82 -3.96 8.55 10.92
CA ARG A 82 -3.27 8.48 12.23
C ARG A 82 -1.77 8.26 12.15
N ALA A 83 -1.25 8.02 10.96
CA ALA A 83 0.17 7.85 10.75
C ALA A 83 0.95 9.16 10.90
N ARG A 84 2.27 9.06 11.01
CA ARG A 84 3.15 10.23 11.01
C ARG A 84 3.19 10.84 9.62
N LYS A 85 3.41 12.17 9.57
CA LYS A 85 3.57 12.90 8.31
C LYS A 85 4.77 12.39 7.53
N GLU A 86 5.92 12.22 8.18
CA GLU A 86 7.10 11.61 7.57
C GLU A 86 6.90 10.09 7.55
N ALA A 87 6.68 9.55 6.36
CA ALA A 87 6.33 8.17 6.15
C ALA A 87 7.55 7.30 5.85
N SER A 88 7.48 6.02 6.22
CA SER A 88 8.50 5.01 5.93
C SER A 88 8.28 4.27 4.61
N THR A 89 7.12 4.43 3.97
CA THR A 89 6.74 3.75 2.73
C THR A 89 6.09 4.74 1.77
N PHE A 90 5.95 4.35 0.51
CA PHE A 90 5.20 5.10 -0.49
C PHE A 90 3.91 4.34 -0.88
N TRP A 91 2.86 5.06 -1.23
CA TRP A 91 1.62 4.50 -1.75
C TRP A 91 1.26 5.12 -3.10
N SER A 92 1.27 4.31 -4.15
CA SER A 92 1.05 4.75 -5.52
C SER A 92 -0.42 4.88 -5.93
N GLY A 93 -1.37 4.46 -5.10
CA GLY A 93 -2.81 4.57 -5.41
C GLY A 93 -3.30 6.02 -5.55
N CYS A 94 -2.71 6.94 -4.78
CA CYS A 94 -2.81 8.39 -4.96
C CYS A 94 -1.53 9.03 -4.41
N GLY A 95 -0.43 8.93 -5.17
CA GLY A 95 0.88 9.39 -4.73
C GLY A 95 1.68 10.02 -5.86
N ALA A 96 2.53 10.97 -5.52
CA ALA A 96 3.37 11.67 -6.47
C ALA A 96 4.84 11.64 -6.05
N ILE A 97 5.73 11.60 -7.03
CA ILE A 97 7.19 11.55 -6.83
C ILE A 97 7.85 12.55 -7.77
N ARG A 98 8.92 13.21 -7.32
CA ARG A 98 9.79 13.97 -8.22
C ARG A 98 10.34 13.04 -9.30
N LYS A 99 10.16 13.41 -10.58
CA LYS A 99 10.56 12.58 -11.72
C LYS A 99 12.02 12.18 -11.66
N GLU A 100 12.89 13.14 -11.32
CA GLU A 100 14.33 12.86 -11.18
C GLU A 100 14.60 11.77 -10.13
N ALA A 101 14.00 11.85 -8.95
CA ALA A 101 14.15 10.85 -7.89
C ALA A 101 13.64 9.48 -8.32
N PHE A 102 12.49 9.43 -9.00
CA PHE A 102 11.91 8.20 -9.53
C PHE A 102 12.83 7.53 -10.57
N LEU A 103 13.34 8.29 -11.53
CA LEU A 103 14.21 7.78 -12.59
C LEU A 103 15.59 7.38 -12.06
N LYS A 104 16.13 8.10 -11.07
CA LYS A 104 17.40 7.76 -10.40
C LYS A 104 17.30 6.41 -9.67
N GLN A 105 16.13 6.05 -9.19
CA GLN A 105 15.84 4.74 -8.58
C GLN A 105 15.33 3.71 -9.60
N GLU A 106 15.45 3.96 -10.92
CA GLU A 106 15.03 3.07 -12.01
C GLU A 106 13.52 2.74 -12.01
N GLY A 107 12.72 3.47 -11.22
CA GLY A 107 11.28 3.30 -11.08
C GLY A 107 10.88 2.08 -10.23
N PHE A 108 9.72 1.49 -10.54
CA PHE A 108 9.24 0.28 -9.87
C PHE A 108 10.04 -0.94 -10.32
N ASP A 109 10.41 -1.81 -9.37
CA ASP A 109 11.09 -3.07 -9.67
C ASP A 109 10.09 -4.09 -10.26
N VAL A 110 10.16 -4.27 -11.58
CA VAL A 110 9.25 -5.15 -12.32
C VAL A 110 9.75 -6.59 -12.42
N GLU A 111 11.01 -6.83 -12.07
CA GLU A 111 11.57 -8.19 -11.98
C GLU A 111 11.13 -8.85 -10.69
N MET A 112 11.23 -8.12 -9.56
CA MET A 112 10.75 -8.58 -8.26
C MET A 112 9.21 -8.62 -8.20
N PHE A 113 8.52 -7.64 -8.79
CA PHE A 113 7.06 -7.50 -8.74
C PHE A 113 6.45 -7.50 -10.16
N ASN A 114 6.38 -8.68 -10.78
CA ASN A 114 5.77 -8.84 -12.11
C ASN A 114 4.22 -8.84 -12.09
N ARG A 115 3.61 -8.74 -10.91
CA ARG A 115 2.17 -8.65 -10.65
C ARG A 115 1.91 -7.56 -9.60
N PRO A 116 0.67 -7.01 -9.54
CA PRO A 116 0.31 -6.06 -8.50
C PRO A 116 0.62 -6.60 -7.09
N SER A 117 1.47 -5.93 -6.34
CA SER A 117 1.91 -6.36 -5.01
C SER A 117 2.22 -5.17 -4.11
N ILE A 118 3.47 -5.01 -3.74
CA ILE A 118 4.01 -3.97 -2.87
C ILE A 118 5.16 -3.21 -3.54
N GLU A 119 5.13 -3.13 -4.86
CA GLU A 119 6.15 -2.45 -5.66
C GLU A 119 6.34 -0.98 -5.27
N ASP A 120 5.29 -0.34 -4.77
CA ASP A 120 5.32 1.04 -4.29
C ASP A 120 5.98 1.15 -2.90
N ILE A 121 5.73 0.22 -2.02
CA ILE A 121 6.39 0.15 -0.71
C ILE A 121 7.90 -0.05 -0.90
N GLU A 122 8.29 -0.95 -1.78
CA GLU A 122 9.69 -1.23 -2.09
C GLU A 122 10.39 0.00 -2.66
N LEU A 123 9.77 0.67 -3.64
CA LEU A 123 10.28 1.94 -4.18
C LEU A 123 10.41 3.01 -3.08
N GLY A 124 9.43 3.08 -2.17
CA GLY A 124 9.47 3.99 -1.02
C GLY A 124 10.72 3.79 -0.18
N TYR A 125 11.08 2.56 0.10
CA TYR A 125 12.31 2.23 0.83
C TYR A 125 13.57 2.70 0.09
N ARG A 126 13.69 2.43 -1.21
CA ARG A 126 14.85 2.90 -2.01
C ARG A 126 14.96 4.43 -2.04
N LEU A 127 13.84 5.13 -2.13
CA LEU A 127 13.84 6.59 -2.10
C LEU A 127 14.35 7.14 -0.77
N ILE A 128 13.98 6.54 0.36
CA ILE A 128 14.44 6.92 1.70
C ILE A 128 15.92 6.59 1.88
N GLU A 129 16.36 5.41 1.46
CA GLU A 129 17.79 5.02 1.51
C GLU A 129 18.67 5.93 0.68
N ALA A 130 18.16 6.47 -0.40
CA ALA A 130 18.84 7.49 -1.20
C ALA A 130 18.85 8.90 -0.56
N GLY A 131 18.33 9.05 0.66
CA GLY A 131 18.30 10.30 1.42
C GLY A 131 17.09 11.19 1.14
N GLY A 132 16.09 10.70 0.39
CA GLY A 132 14.83 11.41 0.15
C GLY A 132 13.85 11.27 1.31
N LYS A 133 12.93 12.23 1.45
CA LYS A 133 11.83 12.18 2.41
C LYS A 133 10.52 11.86 1.68
N LEU A 134 9.69 11.04 2.31
CA LEU A 134 8.31 10.78 1.88
C LEU A 134 7.33 11.43 2.86
N SER A 135 6.31 12.09 2.34
CA SER A 135 5.33 12.79 3.16
C SER A 135 3.92 12.27 2.91
N LEU A 136 3.27 11.81 3.97
CA LEU A 136 1.84 11.49 3.97
C LEU A 136 1.03 12.77 4.20
N LEU A 137 0.18 13.09 3.23
CA LEU A 137 -0.71 14.24 3.27
C LEU A 137 -2.13 13.75 3.61
N THR A 138 -2.53 13.85 4.86
CA THR A 138 -3.84 13.35 5.32
C THR A 138 -5.02 14.08 4.68
N ASN A 139 -4.82 15.31 4.22
CA ASN A 139 -5.79 16.13 3.49
C ASN A 139 -5.78 15.87 1.97
N LEU A 140 -4.82 15.12 1.43
CA LEU A 140 -4.86 14.61 0.05
C LEU A 140 -5.74 13.37 0.02
N GLN A 141 -7.04 13.57 -0.13
CA GLN A 141 -8.00 12.46 -0.11
C GLN A 141 -8.50 12.10 -1.50
N CYS A 142 -8.87 10.83 -1.64
CA CYS A 142 -9.44 10.29 -2.86
C CYS A 142 -10.47 9.19 -2.55
N THR A 143 -11.46 9.04 -3.42
CA THR A 143 -12.52 8.05 -3.29
C THR A 143 -12.13 6.76 -4.00
N HIS A 144 -12.19 5.64 -3.31
CA HIS A 144 -11.86 4.31 -3.86
C HIS A 144 -13.12 3.60 -4.35
N LEU A 145 -13.18 3.28 -5.62
CA LEU A 145 -14.35 2.69 -6.27
C LEU A 145 -14.44 1.16 -6.16
N LYS A 146 -13.37 0.51 -5.69
CA LYS A 146 -13.24 -0.95 -5.69
C LYS A 146 -14.27 -1.63 -4.81
N LYS A 147 -14.96 -2.61 -5.40
CA LYS A 147 -15.85 -3.53 -4.68
C LYS A 147 -15.08 -4.79 -4.27
N TRP A 148 -14.99 -5.00 -2.97
CA TRP A 148 -14.32 -6.17 -2.40
C TRP A 148 -15.29 -7.32 -2.18
N HIS A 149 -14.82 -8.54 -2.49
CA HIS A 149 -15.46 -9.81 -2.17
C HIS A 149 -14.49 -10.65 -1.31
N PHE A 150 -15.00 -11.56 -0.53
CA PHE A 150 -14.21 -12.29 0.47
C PHE A 150 -12.96 -12.96 -0.12
N ILE A 151 -13.11 -13.72 -1.20
CA ILE A 151 -12.00 -14.46 -1.82
C ILE A 151 -10.94 -13.51 -2.36
N ASN A 152 -11.33 -12.46 -3.09
CA ASN A 152 -10.35 -11.53 -3.65
C ASN A 152 -9.69 -10.68 -2.56
N LEU A 153 -10.39 -10.38 -1.47
CA LEU A 153 -9.81 -9.69 -0.32
C LEU A 153 -8.71 -10.55 0.32
N ILE A 154 -9.02 -11.81 0.68
CA ILE A 154 -8.04 -12.73 1.28
C ILE A 154 -6.85 -12.94 0.35
N HIS A 155 -7.09 -13.20 -0.93
CA HIS A 155 -6.01 -13.38 -1.91
C HIS A 155 -5.10 -12.14 -1.96
N THR A 156 -5.67 -10.96 -2.08
CA THR A 156 -4.89 -9.71 -2.17
C THR A 156 -4.13 -9.43 -0.87
N GLU A 157 -4.80 -9.54 0.30
CA GLU A 157 -4.15 -9.20 1.56
C GLU A 157 -3.06 -10.19 1.96
N VAL A 158 -3.26 -11.48 1.72
CA VAL A 158 -2.29 -12.50 2.10
C VAL A 158 -1.19 -12.64 1.06
N PHE A 159 -1.55 -12.92 -0.20
CA PHE A 159 -0.58 -13.34 -1.22
C PHE A 159 0.04 -12.16 -1.98
N CYS A 160 -0.69 -11.05 -2.14
CA CYS A 160 -0.16 -9.89 -2.86
C CYS A 160 0.42 -8.82 -1.93
N ARG A 161 0.15 -8.87 -0.61
CA ARG A 161 0.62 -7.86 0.35
C ARG A 161 1.38 -8.44 1.52
N ALA A 162 0.74 -9.21 2.42
CA ALA A 162 1.35 -9.63 3.68
C ALA A 162 2.61 -10.48 3.47
N ILE A 163 2.55 -11.53 2.64
CA ILE A 163 3.69 -12.41 2.38
C ILE A 163 4.83 -11.67 1.67
N PRO A 164 4.61 -10.94 0.55
CA PRO A 164 5.67 -10.16 -0.09
C PRO A 164 6.29 -9.13 0.85
N TRP A 165 5.47 -8.41 1.61
CA TRP A 165 5.98 -7.38 2.53
C TRP A 165 6.77 -7.98 3.70
N ALA A 166 6.31 -9.08 4.28
CA ALA A 166 7.07 -9.80 5.31
C ALA A 166 8.44 -10.25 4.78
N ARG A 167 8.50 -10.81 3.55
CA ARG A 167 9.76 -11.19 2.90
C ARG A 167 10.67 -9.97 2.69
N LEU A 168 10.13 -8.86 2.19
CA LEU A 168 10.88 -7.62 1.96
C LEU A 168 11.46 -7.08 3.28
N MET A 169 10.67 -7.01 4.35
CA MET A 169 11.14 -6.58 5.67
C MET A 169 12.27 -7.49 6.21
N LEU A 170 12.12 -8.81 6.08
CA LEU A 170 13.15 -9.76 6.53
C LEU A 170 14.44 -9.62 5.74
N SER A 171 14.37 -9.44 4.42
CA SER A 171 15.57 -9.28 3.57
C SER A 171 16.34 -7.99 3.86
N ARG A 172 15.63 -6.95 4.34
CA ARG A 172 16.23 -5.66 4.70
C ARG A 172 16.77 -5.62 6.14
N GLY A 173 16.53 -6.66 6.94
CA GLY A 173 17.00 -6.75 8.34
C GLY A 173 16.33 -5.74 9.29
N GLY A 174 15.19 -5.16 8.92
CA GLY A 174 14.46 -4.17 9.71
C GLY A 174 12.96 -4.37 9.72
N LEU A 175 12.31 -3.95 10.80
CA LEU A 175 10.86 -3.89 10.92
C LEU A 175 10.46 -2.43 11.14
N ASP A 176 9.84 -1.82 10.15
CA ASP A 176 9.34 -0.45 10.30
C ASP A 176 8.29 -0.35 11.40
N ASN A 177 8.23 0.81 12.03
CA ASN A 177 7.23 1.10 13.08
C ASN A 177 6.31 2.22 12.61
N ASP A 178 5.61 1.99 11.51
CA ASP A 178 4.74 2.97 10.87
C ASP A 178 3.49 2.30 10.29
N LEU A 179 2.44 3.07 10.00
CA LEU A 179 1.18 2.62 9.41
C LEU A 179 0.64 1.36 10.13
N ASN A 180 0.32 0.33 9.35
CA ASN A 180 -0.23 -0.94 9.84
C ASN A 180 0.82 -1.99 10.23
N VAL A 181 2.11 -1.64 10.27
CA VAL A 181 3.21 -2.52 10.72
C VAL A 181 3.83 -2.08 12.05
N GLY A 182 3.21 -1.13 12.74
CA GLY A 182 3.64 -0.67 14.05
C GLY A 182 3.65 -1.79 15.11
N VAL A 183 4.40 -1.59 16.19
CA VAL A 183 4.56 -2.59 17.28
C VAL A 183 3.22 -3.09 17.80
N ASN A 184 2.26 -2.20 18.03
CA ASN A 184 0.94 -2.58 18.52
C ASN A 184 0.19 -3.48 17.54
N GLU A 185 0.31 -3.24 16.23
CA GLU A 185 -0.34 -4.05 15.20
C GLU A 185 0.30 -5.44 15.11
N ARG A 186 1.62 -5.54 15.29
CA ARG A 186 2.33 -6.82 15.38
C ARG A 186 1.89 -7.63 16.60
N ILE A 187 1.73 -6.99 17.77
CA ILE A 187 1.20 -7.66 18.97
C ILE A 187 -0.22 -8.19 18.71
N LYS A 188 -1.11 -7.38 18.12
CA LYS A 188 -2.45 -7.83 17.74
C LYS A 188 -2.43 -9.00 16.77
N ALA A 189 -1.53 -9.00 15.77
CA ALA A 189 -1.38 -10.09 14.81
C ALA A 189 -0.93 -11.39 15.50
N VAL A 190 0.03 -11.31 16.43
CA VAL A 190 0.47 -12.47 17.23
C VAL A 190 -0.68 -13.01 18.08
N LEU A 191 -1.40 -12.14 18.79
CA LEU A 191 -2.54 -12.55 19.62
C LEU A 191 -3.66 -13.19 18.79
N ALA A 192 -3.97 -12.63 17.60
CA ALA A 192 -4.93 -13.20 16.67
C ALA A 192 -4.48 -14.58 16.17
N GLY A 193 -3.20 -14.75 15.85
CA GLY A 193 -2.62 -16.02 15.45
C GLY A 193 -2.73 -17.08 16.56
N LEU A 194 -2.40 -16.73 17.80
CA LEU A 194 -2.56 -17.59 18.97
C LEU A 194 -4.01 -18.00 19.20
N LEU A 195 -4.95 -17.06 19.06
CA LEU A 195 -6.38 -17.34 19.16
C LEU A 195 -6.83 -18.35 18.09
N VAL A 196 -6.44 -18.16 16.84
CA VAL A 196 -6.76 -19.10 15.74
C VAL A 196 -6.20 -20.48 16.04
N LEU A 197 -4.94 -20.59 16.47
CA LEU A 197 -4.34 -21.87 16.84
C LEU A 197 -5.10 -22.53 17.99
N THR A 198 -5.47 -21.78 19.03
CA THR A 198 -6.25 -22.29 20.16
C THR A 198 -7.60 -22.87 19.70
N VAL A 199 -8.30 -22.14 18.82
CA VAL A 199 -9.58 -22.59 18.25
C VAL A 199 -9.39 -23.86 17.42
N LEU A 200 -8.35 -23.93 16.57
CA LEU A 200 -8.05 -25.11 15.76
C LEU A 200 -7.72 -26.34 16.64
N PHE A 201 -6.93 -26.15 17.71
CA PHE A 201 -6.65 -27.22 18.68
C PHE A 201 -7.91 -27.69 19.41
N ALA A 202 -8.77 -26.77 19.85
CA ALA A 202 -10.03 -27.10 20.49
C ALA A 202 -10.96 -27.88 19.58
N LEU A 203 -11.10 -27.46 18.30
CA LEU A 203 -11.89 -28.17 17.30
C LEU A 203 -11.30 -29.55 16.97
N GLY A 204 -9.98 -29.68 16.86
CA GLY A 204 -9.29 -30.94 16.63
C GLY A 204 -9.48 -31.90 17.80
N GLY A 205 -9.39 -31.42 19.04
CA GLY A 205 -9.70 -32.23 20.24
C GLY A 205 -11.16 -32.65 20.33
N LEU A 206 -12.10 -31.80 19.93
CA LEU A 206 -13.53 -32.15 19.87
C LEU A 206 -13.80 -33.22 18.81
N LEU A 207 -13.16 -33.11 17.63
CA LEU A 207 -13.28 -34.09 16.57
C LEU A 207 -12.70 -35.48 16.98
N SER A 208 -11.56 -35.52 17.67
CA SER A 208 -10.99 -36.78 18.17
C SER A 208 -11.86 -37.45 19.24
N TRP A 209 -12.67 -36.66 19.97
CA TRP A 209 -13.66 -37.17 20.92
C TRP A 209 -14.90 -37.76 20.25
N LEU A 210 -15.31 -37.20 19.11
CA LEU A 210 -16.48 -37.64 18.34
C LEU A 210 -16.19 -38.89 17.47
N TYR A 211 -14.93 -39.14 17.14
CA TYR A 211 -14.47 -40.29 16.36
C TYR A 211 -13.31 -41.01 17.07
N PRO A 212 -13.57 -41.69 18.21
CA PRO A 212 -12.58 -42.56 18.82
C PRO A 212 -12.28 -43.72 17.87
N VAL A 213 -11.02 -43.85 17.43
CA VAL A 213 -10.53 -44.98 16.63
C VAL A 213 -10.46 -46.22 17.52
#